data_8a95f40194010291d1a05d2bc774574e
#
_entry.id   8a95f40194010291d1a05d2bc774574e
#
_cell.length_a   1.000
_cell.length_b   1.000
_cell.length_c   1.000
_cell.angle_alpha   90.00
_cell.angle_beta   90.00
_cell.angle_gamma   90.00
#
_symmetry.space_group_name_H-M   'P 1'
#
loop_
_entity.id
_entity.type
_entity.pdbx_description
1 polymer ?
#
loop_
_entity_poly.entity_id
_entity_poly.type
_entity_poly.pdbx_seq_one_letter_code
_entity_poly.pdbx_strand_id
1 'polypeptide(L)'
;MNKTYRNLVLVAIFLISASMHFSHFSKDLMGLHVWRQTQTQSTINNFYEEDMNILAPRRNDRGDSEGVFRMEFPLMQWLIACVYNVTGKHILITRLFMFLIGFLSISGMYRLLGALFDKPMVSVFGAWAFTFSPSFYYYTINPLPDNFALCCSIWGLTFFFFWYKNKQASQLIISSLLLSVGALCKLPFIIYYIVPIVYFAILIAKAGMDKKIISQLFQAFGFSILPIAWYLAVIPDWEGNLIVKGVLNKDSSGLQILIYAFQNLSSTLPELLLNYGSVLFFLSGIYLAFKKSFFRKQKFILLASLGLLTILYYFFEANAIGINHDYYFFPFFPLLFILVGYGACQLYAAKNRLYRYLTICLLLILPITCYLRMRDAWNPDAPKFNSDLLRFKTELRNAVPKDALVVAGNDVSHFIFLYYIDKKGWGFQDDRLNSDILQSMIVNGAQYLYSDAPSVYTNPEIANLLDKLVLEKGSIRIYSLKTAPSE
;
A
#
# COMPACT_ATOMS: atom_id res chain seq x y z
N MET A 1 24.73 19.27 -11.54
CA MET A 1 23.62 20.12 -11.06
C MET A 1 23.95 20.60 -9.65
N ASN A 2 23.94 21.89 -9.41
CA ASN A 2 24.22 22.50 -8.10
C ASN A 2 23.16 22.04 -7.06
N LYS A 3 23.53 22.00 -5.76
CA LYS A 3 22.65 21.63 -4.66
C LYS A 3 21.34 22.48 -4.64
N THR A 4 21.47 23.76 -5.02
CA THR A 4 20.35 24.69 -5.14
C THR A 4 19.31 24.23 -6.18
N TYR A 5 19.73 23.91 -7.40
CA TYR A 5 18.83 23.44 -8.46
C TYR A 5 18.12 22.12 -8.10
N ARG A 6 18.82 21.22 -7.42
CA ARG A 6 18.23 19.98 -6.92
C ARG A 6 17.09 20.26 -5.95
N ASN A 7 17.31 21.15 -4.99
CA ASN A 7 16.29 21.50 -4.00
C ASN A 7 15.10 22.20 -4.65
N LEU A 8 15.33 23.09 -5.61
CA LEU A 8 14.25 23.74 -6.38
C LEU A 8 13.36 22.72 -7.13
N VAL A 9 13.97 21.71 -7.76
CA VAL A 9 13.19 20.65 -8.44
C VAL A 9 12.31 19.88 -7.44
N LEU A 10 12.85 19.45 -6.30
CA LEU A 10 12.08 18.73 -5.30
C LEU A 10 10.98 19.61 -4.70
N VAL A 11 11.25 20.89 -4.46
CA VAL A 11 10.23 21.86 -4.00
C VAL A 11 9.13 22.04 -5.04
N ALA A 12 9.48 22.16 -6.32
CA ALA A 12 8.49 22.26 -7.41
C ALA A 12 7.60 21.01 -7.48
N ILE A 13 8.19 19.81 -7.42
CA ILE A 13 7.45 18.54 -7.37
C ILE A 13 6.50 18.51 -6.15
N PHE A 14 7.00 18.90 -4.98
CA PHE A 14 6.20 18.97 -3.75
C PHE A 14 4.99 19.91 -3.91
N LEU A 15 5.23 21.13 -4.38
CA LEU A 15 4.17 22.14 -4.52
C LEU A 15 3.11 21.71 -5.54
N ILE A 16 3.51 21.13 -6.69
CA ILE A 16 2.57 20.62 -7.69
C ILE A 16 1.78 19.46 -7.12
N SER A 17 2.43 18.48 -6.50
CA SER A 17 1.75 17.35 -5.89
C SER A 17 0.80 17.79 -4.77
N ALA A 18 1.22 18.71 -3.90
CA ALA A 18 0.38 19.25 -2.83
C ALA A 18 -0.86 19.99 -3.37
N SER A 19 -0.68 20.80 -4.42
CA SER A 19 -1.79 21.53 -5.04
C SER A 19 -2.82 20.59 -5.67
N MET A 20 -2.36 19.52 -6.31
CA MET A 20 -3.23 18.51 -6.91
C MET A 20 -4.03 17.70 -5.88
N HIS A 21 -3.47 17.50 -4.68
CA HIS A 21 -4.15 16.80 -3.59
C HIS A 21 -4.97 17.71 -2.67
N PHE A 22 -4.84 19.02 -2.80
CA PHE A 22 -5.36 19.99 -1.81
C PHE A 22 -6.84 19.78 -1.47
N SER A 23 -7.69 19.59 -2.48
CA SER A 23 -9.12 19.37 -2.29
C SER A 23 -9.48 17.98 -1.74
N HIS A 24 -8.51 17.07 -1.64
CA HIS A 24 -8.73 15.69 -1.22
C HIS A 24 -8.29 15.40 0.21
N PHE A 25 -7.48 16.28 0.83
CA PHE A 25 -6.97 16.06 2.19
C PHE A 25 -8.08 15.96 3.25
N SER A 26 -9.17 16.69 3.10
CA SER A 26 -10.30 16.69 4.04
C SER A 26 -11.38 15.66 3.73
N LYS A 27 -11.33 14.99 2.56
CA LYS A 27 -12.34 14.00 2.16
C LYS A 27 -12.23 12.73 2.99
N ASP A 28 -13.35 12.06 3.21
CA ASP A 28 -13.39 10.72 3.76
C ASP A 28 -12.71 9.69 2.84
N LEU A 29 -12.48 8.48 3.36
CA LEU A 29 -11.88 7.39 2.60
C LEU A 29 -12.88 6.86 1.57
N MET A 30 -12.48 6.78 0.30
CA MET A 30 -13.31 6.27 -0.79
C MET A 30 -12.46 5.85 -1.98
N GLY A 31 -13.09 5.19 -2.96
CA GLY A 31 -12.48 4.85 -4.24
C GLY A 31 -11.72 3.54 -4.23
N LEU A 32 -10.52 3.52 -4.83
CA LEU A 32 -9.77 2.29 -5.03
C LEU A 32 -9.40 1.64 -3.70
N HIS A 33 -9.73 0.34 -3.56
CA HIS A 33 -9.43 -0.45 -2.36
C HIS A 33 -9.83 0.22 -1.05
N VAL A 34 -10.98 0.88 -1.04
CA VAL A 34 -11.49 1.56 0.16
C VAL A 34 -11.58 0.62 1.36
N TRP A 35 -11.88 -0.66 1.14
CA TRP A 35 -11.89 -1.69 2.18
C TRP A 35 -10.54 -1.78 2.92
N ARG A 36 -9.42 -1.72 2.19
CA ARG A 36 -8.09 -1.77 2.79
C ARG A 36 -7.73 -0.46 3.50
N GLN A 37 -8.19 0.66 2.96
CA GLN A 37 -8.01 1.97 3.59
C GLN A 37 -8.78 2.06 4.91
N THR A 38 -10.04 1.62 4.92
CA THR A 38 -10.90 1.62 6.13
C THR A 38 -10.40 0.64 7.18
N GLN A 39 -9.91 -0.55 6.79
CA GLN A 39 -9.25 -1.47 7.69
C GLN A 39 -8.03 -0.83 8.36
N THR A 40 -7.14 -0.22 7.57
CA THR A 40 -5.94 0.46 8.07
C THR A 40 -6.31 1.62 9.01
N GLN A 41 -7.28 2.44 8.61
CA GLN A 41 -7.73 3.57 9.42
C GLN A 41 -8.42 3.15 10.72
N SER A 42 -9.19 2.06 10.69
CA SER A 42 -9.79 1.48 11.92
C SER A 42 -8.71 1.05 12.91
N THR A 43 -7.63 0.42 12.42
CA THR A 43 -6.49 0.05 13.28
C THR A 43 -5.80 1.29 13.88
N ILE A 44 -5.63 2.37 13.10
CA ILE A 44 -5.10 3.65 13.61
C ILE A 44 -6.01 4.22 14.71
N ASN A 45 -7.33 4.22 14.46
CA ASN A 45 -8.30 4.72 15.42
C ASN A 45 -8.30 3.90 16.71
N ASN A 46 -8.24 2.57 16.61
CA ASN A 46 -8.23 1.68 17.77
C ASN A 46 -6.95 1.81 18.60
N PHE A 47 -5.78 2.05 17.98
CA PHE A 47 -4.58 2.41 18.74
C PHE A 47 -4.76 3.69 19.54
N TYR A 48 -5.42 4.70 18.99
CA TYR A 48 -5.67 5.96 19.67
C TYR A 48 -6.76 5.85 20.75
N GLU A 49 -7.83 5.08 20.49
CA GLU A 49 -9.02 5.05 21.34
C GLU A 49 -9.00 3.99 22.44
N GLU A 50 -8.28 2.87 22.23
CA GLU A 50 -8.33 1.71 23.14
C GLU A 50 -6.98 1.46 23.80
N ASP A 51 -5.96 1.09 22.99
CA ASP A 51 -4.69 0.61 23.52
C ASP A 51 -3.55 0.86 22.52
N MET A 52 -2.52 1.57 22.96
CA MET A 52 -1.31 1.85 22.19
C MET A 52 -0.33 0.66 22.10
N ASN A 53 -0.76 -0.56 22.48
CA ASN A 53 0.08 -1.75 22.37
C ASN A 53 0.31 -2.15 20.91
N ILE A 54 1.46 -1.82 20.35
CA ILE A 54 1.82 -2.08 18.96
C ILE A 54 1.79 -3.59 18.60
N LEU A 55 1.91 -4.49 19.57
CA LEU A 55 1.87 -5.94 19.36
C LEU A 55 0.44 -6.51 19.33
N ALA A 56 -0.57 -5.70 19.64
CA ALA A 56 -1.98 -6.09 19.67
C ALA A 56 -2.86 -5.16 18.81
N PRO A 57 -2.58 -5.03 17.48
CA PRO A 57 -3.40 -4.22 16.58
C PRO A 57 -4.83 -4.77 16.55
N ARG A 58 -5.84 -3.89 16.69
CA ARG A 58 -7.24 -4.28 16.68
C ARG A 58 -7.97 -3.74 15.46
N ARG A 59 -8.92 -4.52 14.94
CA ARG A 59 -9.86 -4.14 13.88
C ARG A 59 -11.26 -3.92 14.46
N ASN A 60 -12.17 -3.27 13.74
CA ASN A 60 -13.54 -3.07 14.17
C ASN A 60 -14.40 -4.33 14.04
N ASP A 61 -14.12 -5.17 13.05
CA ASP A 61 -14.71 -6.50 12.92
C ASP A 61 -14.09 -7.42 13.98
N ARG A 62 -14.81 -7.54 15.13
CA ARG A 62 -14.32 -8.25 16.31
C ARG A 62 -14.55 -9.75 16.21
N GLY A 63 -15.60 -10.17 15.53
CA GLY A 63 -16.09 -11.53 15.66
C GLY A 63 -16.37 -11.84 17.14
N ASP A 64 -16.04 -13.04 17.56
CA ASP A 64 -16.18 -13.50 18.94
C ASP A 64 -14.90 -13.24 19.79
N SER A 65 -14.11 -12.23 19.40
CA SER A 65 -12.81 -11.93 19.99
C SER A 65 -12.67 -10.45 20.37
N GLU A 66 -11.55 -10.08 20.99
CA GLU A 66 -11.18 -8.68 21.22
C GLU A 66 -10.76 -7.93 19.95
N GLY A 67 -10.79 -8.58 18.77
CA GLY A 67 -10.44 -8.01 17.47
C GLY A 67 -8.96 -7.85 17.23
N VAL A 68 -8.08 -8.46 18.02
CA VAL A 68 -6.64 -8.48 17.76
C VAL A 68 -6.38 -9.23 16.46
N PHE A 69 -5.76 -8.55 15.52
CA PHE A 69 -5.52 -9.10 14.18
C PHE A 69 -4.11 -8.74 13.70
N ARG A 70 -3.21 -9.70 13.80
CA ARG A 70 -1.80 -9.56 13.44
C ARG A 70 -1.57 -10.02 12.02
N MET A 71 -1.30 -9.06 11.13
CA MET A 71 -0.80 -9.33 9.76
C MET A 71 0.61 -8.73 9.61
N GLU A 72 0.73 -7.67 8.79
CA GLU A 72 1.94 -6.86 8.78
C GLU A 72 2.14 -6.16 10.15
N PHE A 73 3.40 -5.88 10.49
CA PHE A 73 3.71 -5.12 11.69
C PHE A 73 3.18 -3.68 11.58
N PRO A 74 2.34 -3.20 12.48
CA PRO A 74 1.52 -2.00 12.30
C PRO A 74 2.26 -0.71 12.65
N LEU A 75 3.55 -0.58 12.32
CA LEU A 75 4.37 0.58 12.69
C LEU A 75 3.80 1.88 12.12
N MET A 76 3.38 1.89 10.86
CA MET A 76 2.79 3.09 10.24
C MET A 76 1.51 3.53 10.96
N GLN A 77 0.64 2.57 11.23
CA GLN A 77 -0.63 2.82 11.93
C GLN A 77 -0.38 3.36 13.34
N TRP A 78 0.55 2.75 14.05
CA TRP A 78 0.94 3.17 15.40
C TRP A 78 1.54 4.57 15.43
N LEU A 79 2.42 4.91 14.47
CA LEU A 79 2.99 6.26 14.36
C LEU A 79 1.93 7.33 14.09
N ILE A 80 0.93 7.05 13.26
CA ILE A 80 -0.18 7.98 13.03
C ILE A 80 -1.01 8.14 14.31
N ALA A 81 -1.27 7.06 15.04
CA ALA A 81 -1.96 7.13 16.32
C ALA A 81 -1.18 7.93 17.37
N CYS A 82 0.16 7.84 17.40
CA CYS A 82 1.00 8.71 18.23
C CYS A 82 0.80 10.20 17.87
N VAL A 83 0.67 10.54 16.57
CA VAL A 83 0.36 11.90 16.17
C VAL A 83 -1.03 12.32 16.63
N TYR A 84 -2.03 11.42 16.58
CA TYR A 84 -3.38 11.67 17.08
C TYR A 84 -3.41 12.00 18.57
N ASN A 85 -2.52 11.42 19.39
CA ASN A 85 -2.43 11.77 20.81
C ASN A 85 -2.09 13.26 21.06
N VAL A 86 -1.49 13.92 20.08
CA VAL A 86 -1.13 15.35 20.16
C VAL A 86 -2.15 16.23 19.43
N THR A 87 -2.67 15.78 18.30
CA THR A 87 -3.50 16.59 17.38
C THR A 87 -4.99 16.32 17.47
N GLY A 88 -5.39 15.21 18.11
CA GLY A 88 -6.73 14.64 18.02
C GLY A 88 -6.94 13.78 16.79
N LYS A 89 -7.98 12.90 16.84
CA LYS A 89 -8.37 12.00 15.75
C LYS A 89 -9.00 12.77 14.60
N HIS A 90 -8.29 12.88 13.46
CA HIS A 90 -8.81 13.52 12.26
C HIS A 90 -8.21 12.93 10.98
N ILE A 91 -9.05 12.62 9.98
CA ILE A 91 -8.61 12.01 8.71
C ILE A 91 -7.58 12.89 7.96
N LEU A 92 -7.66 14.20 8.07
CA LEU A 92 -6.69 15.13 7.53
C LEU A 92 -5.26 14.82 8.00
N ILE A 93 -5.09 14.49 9.29
CA ILE A 93 -3.77 14.19 9.88
C ILE A 93 -3.21 12.91 9.27
N THR A 94 -4.04 11.85 9.14
CA THR A 94 -3.62 10.64 8.43
C THR A 94 -3.17 10.94 7.00
N ARG A 95 -3.95 11.72 6.25
CA ARG A 95 -3.62 12.06 4.86
C ARG A 95 -2.36 12.91 4.73
N LEU A 96 -2.15 13.87 5.64
CA LEU A 96 -0.92 14.67 5.67
C LEU A 96 0.30 13.82 6.03
N PHE A 97 0.16 12.89 6.99
CA PHE A 97 1.23 11.94 7.32
C PHE A 97 1.59 11.09 6.10
N MET A 98 0.58 10.52 5.43
CA MET A 98 0.79 9.71 4.22
C MET A 98 1.40 10.52 3.08
N PHE A 99 0.99 11.78 2.89
CA PHE A 99 1.57 12.69 1.91
C PHE A 99 3.06 12.95 2.18
N LEU A 100 3.45 13.14 3.44
CA LEU A 100 4.86 13.31 3.82
C LEU A 100 5.66 12.03 3.52
N ILE A 101 5.12 10.85 3.80
CA ILE A 101 5.75 9.57 3.43
C ILE A 101 5.91 9.45 1.91
N GLY A 102 4.88 9.82 1.14
CA GLY A 102 4.95 9.87 -0.32
C GLY A 102 6.04 10.80 -0.82
N PHE A 103 6.14 12.00 -0.25
CA PHE A 103 7.20 12.95 -0.61
C PHE A 103 8.61 12.45 -0.21
N LEU A 104 8.75 11.77 0.92
CA LEU A 104 9.99 11.10 1.29
C LEU A 104 10.35 10.00 0.28
N SER A 105 9.37 9.25 -0.23
CA SER A 105 9.59 8.25 -1.29
C SER A 105 10.10 8.89 -2.58
N ILE A 106 9.52 10.02 -3.00
CA ILE A 106 9.96 10.79 -4.18
C ILE A 106 11.40 11.29 -3.98
N SER A 107 11.70 11.84 -2.81
CA SER A 107 13.05 12.31 -2.46
C SER A 107 14.05 11.16 -2.45
N GLY A 108 13.66 10.01 -1.90
CA GLY A 108 14.45 8.78 -1.92
C GLY A 108 14.72 8.29 -3.33
N MET A 109 13.69 8.25 -4.19
CA MET A 109 13.81 7.85 -5.60
C MET A 109 14.76 8.77 -6.36
N TYR A 110 14.64 10.10 -6.17
CA TYR A 110 15.57 11.06 -6.72
C TYR A 110 17.02 10.76 -6.31
N ARG A 111 17.26 10.44 -5.03
CA ARG A 111 18.59 10.11 -4.49
C ARG A 111 19.10 8.78 -4.99
N LEU A 112 18.24 7.76 -5.08
CA LEU A 112 18.58 6.44 -5.62
C LEU A 112 19.10 6.56 -7.05
N LEU A 113 18.35 7.29 -7.89
CA LEU A 113 18.75 7.55 -9.28
C LEU A 113 20.08 8.29 -9.37
N GLY A 114 20.32 9.27 -8.48
CA GLY A 114 21.61 9.98 -8.38
C GLY A 114 22.77 9.10 -7.92
N ALA A 115 22.52 8.07 -7.09
CA ALA A 115 23.54 7.09 -6.70
C ALA A 115 23.89 6.12 -7.83
N LEU A 116 22.89 5.80 -8.67
CA LEU A 116 23.04 4.86 -9.77
C LEU A 116 23.64 5.50 -11.05
N PHE A 117 23.32 6.77 -11.31
CA PHE A 117 23.71 7.46 -12.55
C PHE A 117 24.39 8.79 -12.24
N ASP A 118 25.47 9.07 -12.96
CA ASP A 118 26.19 10.36 -12.83
C ASP A 118 25.53 11.48 -13.68
N LYS A 119 24.25 11.31 -14.05
CA LYS A 119 23.47 12.23 -14.88
C LYS A 119 22.29 12.78 -14.09
N PRO A 120 22.31 14.04 -13.64
CA PRO A 120 21.24 14.63 -12.84
C PRO A 120 19.84 14.55 -13.47
N MET A 121 19.75 14.63 -14.80
CA MET A 121 18.48 14.55 -15.53
C MET A 121 17.79 13.20 -15.37
N VAL A 122 18.54 12.11 -15.16
CA VAL A 122 17.94 10.79 -14.85
C VAL A 122 17.16 10.88 -13.55
N SER A 123 17.73 11.53 -12.53
CA SER A 123 17.06 11.71 -11.21
C SER A 123 15.81 12.58 -11.34
N VAL A 124 15.89 13.68 -12.08
CA VAL A 124 14.75 14.59 -12.29
C VAL A 124 13.61 13.89 -13.00
N PHE A 125 13.88 13.28 -14.16
CA PHE A 125 12.85 12.68 -15.00
C PHE A 125 12.24 11.43 -14.35
N GLY A 126 13.07 10.60 -13.68
CA GLY A 126 12.58 9.42 -12.99
C GLY A 126 11.74 9.78 -11.75
N ALA A 127 12.17 10.74 -10.94
CA ALA A 127 11.39 11.19 -9.77
C ALA A 127 10.10 11.90 -10.19
N TRP A 128 10.14 12.70 -11.26
CA TRP A 128 8.95 13.32 -11.85
C TRP A 128 7.94 12.28 -12.30
N ALA A 129 8.35 11.34 -13.15
CA ALA A 129 7.47 10.28 -13.63
C ALA A 129 6.93 9.39 -12.50
N PHE A 130 7.75 9.09 -11.48
CA PHE A 130 7.32 8.36 -10.29
C PHE A 130 6.22 9.10 -9.52
N THR A 131 6.37 10.41 -9.33
CA THR A 131 5.37 11.26 -8.63
C THR A 131 4.01 11.18 -9.30
N PHE A 132 3.98 11.16 -10.63
CA PHE A 132 2.75 11.17 -11.43
C PHE A 132 2.39 9.81 -12.03
N SER A 133 2.87 8.72 -11.42
CA SER A 133 2.27 7.39 -11.58
C SER A 133 0.87 7.41 -10.95
N PRO A 134 -0.22 7.11 -11.66
CA PRO A 134 -1.57 7.20 -11.12
C PRO A 134 -1.78 6.42 -9.84
N SER A 135 -1.29 5.18 -9.77
CA SER A 135 -1.38 4.35 -8.58
C SER A 135 -0.61 4.99 -7.41
N PHE A 136 0.64 5.41 -7.61
CA PHE A 136 1.41 6.08 -6.57
C PHE A 136 0.76 7.39 -6.12
N TYR A 137 0.32 8.23 -7.07
CA TYR A 137 -0.38 9.48 -6.80
C TYR A 137 -1.61 9.27 -5.91
N TYR A 138 -2.47 8.30 -6.27
CA TYR A 138 -3.67 8.01 -5.50
C TYR A 138 -3.35 7.60 -4.06
N TYR A 139 -2.41 6.67 -3.88
CA TYR A 139 -2.08 6.16 -2.55
C TYR A 139 -1.16 7.09 -1.75
N THR A 140 -0.61 8.14 -2.35
CA THR A 140 0.24 9.13 -1.64
C THR A 140 -0.48 9.78 -0.46
N ILE A 141 -1.81 9.90 -0.50
CA ILE A 141 -2.62 10.48 0.60
C ILE A 141 -3.55 9.46 1.28
N ASN A 142 -3.60 8.23 0.80
CA ASN A 142 -4.49 7.21 1.35
C ASN A 142 -3.73 6.27 2.30
N PRO A 143 -4.30 5.89 3.46
CA PRO A 143 -3.62 5.05 4.44
C PRO A 143 -3.45 3.63 3.93
N LEU A 144 -2.22 3.32 3.49
CA LEU A 144 -1.85 2.01 3.01
C LEU A 144 -0.42 1.68 3.48
N PRO A 145 -0.20 0.58 4.23
CA PRO A 145 1.13 0.19 4.72
C PRO A 145 2.16 0.03 3.61
N ASP A 146 1.70 -0.33 2.41
CA ASP A 146 2.52 -0.53 1.21
C ASP A 146 3.32 0.73 0.84
N ASN A 147 2.75 1.93 1.00
CA ASN A 147 3.44 3.20 0.77
C ASN A 147 4.59 3.43 1.75
N PHE A 148 4.37 3.11 3.02
CA PHE A 148 5.39 3.25 4.05
C PHE A 148 6.54 2.25 3.81
N ALA A 149 6.20 1.00 3.48
CA ALA A 149 7.16 -0.04 3.13
C ALA A 149 7.96 0.33 1.87
N LEU A 150 7.32 0.89 0.83
CA LEU A 150 7.98 1.40 -0.37
C LEU A 150 8.97 2.51 -0.03
N CYS A 151 8.57 3.48 0.79
CA CYS A 151 9.44 4.56 1.25
C CYS A 151 10.70 4.03 1.92
N CYS A 152 10.54 3.15 2.90
CA CYS A 152 11.65 2.51 3.62
C CYS A 152 12.56 1.74 2.66
N SER A 153 12.00 0.99 1.72
CA SER A 153 12.76 0.18 0.77
C SER A 153 13.54 1.03 -0.23
N ILE A 154 12.96 2.11 -0.75
CA ILE A 154 13.66 3.07 -1.64
C ILE A 154 14.85 3.69 -0.91
N TRP A 155 14.66 4.15 0.33
CA TRP A 155 15.76 4.71 1.12
C TRP A 155 16.77 3.64 1.54
N GLY A 156 16.33 2.43 1.86
CA GLY A 156 17.20 1.29 2.12
C GLY A 156 18.14 1.01 0.95
N LEU A 157 17.61 0.92 -0.27
CA LEU A 157 18.44 0.80 -1.50
C LEU A 157 19.34 2.02 -1.69
N THR A 158 18.85 3.23 -1.44
CA THR A 158 19.62 4.46 -1.59
C THR A 158 20.86 4.44 -0.69
N PHE A 159 20.69 4.10 0.60
CA PHE A 159 21.79 4.00 1.53
C PHE A 159 22.73 2.83 1.23
N PHE A 160 22.20 1.72 0.71
CA PHE A 160 23.04 0.62 0.21
C PHE A 160 23.95 1.10 -0.92
N PHE A 161 23.44 1.82 -1.93
CA PHE A 161 24.28 2.33 -3.03
C PHE A 161 25.19 3.48 -2.61
N PHE A 162 24.84 4.25 -1.59
CA PHE A 162 25.79 5.19 -0.97
C PHE A 162 26.94 4.44 -0.30
N TRP A 163 26.64 3.40 0.50
CA TRP A 163 27.67 2.54 1.08
C TRP A 163 28.51 1.82 0.01
N TYR A 164 27.86 1.34 -1.03
CA TYR A 164 28.56 0.71 -2.15
C TYR A 164 29.64 1.63 -2.73
N LYS A 165 29.39 2.94 -2.80
CA LYS A 165 30.32 3.96 -3.30
C LYS A 165 31.33 4.44 -2.25
N ASN A 166 30.87 4.72 -1.03
CA ASN A 166 31.66 5.43 0.00
C ASN A 166 32.26 4.50 1.07
N LYS A 167 31.73 3.28 1.21
CA LYS A 167 32.13 2.27 2.21
C LYS A 167 31.99 2.73 3.66
N GLN A 168 31.11 3.69 3.96
CA GLN A 168 30.81 4.14 5.32
C GLN A 168 29.86 3.17 6.03
N ALA A 169 30.30 2.59 7.16
CA ALA A 169 29.52 1.57 7.90
C ALA A 169 28.10 2.05 8.28
N SER A 170 27.95 3.30 8.69
CA SER A 170 26.63 3.89 9.04
C SER A 170 25.62 3.78 7.91
N GLN A 171 26.05 3.94 6.65
CA GLN A 171 25.17 3.82 5.49
C GLN A 171 24.66 2.39 5.29
N LEU A 172 25.48 1.38 5.55
CA LEU A 172 25.08 -0.02 5.47
C LEU A 172 24.12 -0.40 6.60
N ILE A 173 24.38 0.09 7.82
CA ILE A 173 23.52 -0.11 8.99
C ILE A 173 22.13 0.54 8.75
N ILE A 174 22.10 1.80 8.28
CA ILE A 174 20.85 2.48 7.95
C ILE A 174 20.11 1.76 6.82
N SER A 175 20.82 1.27 5.81
CA SER A 175 20.22 0.45 4.75
C SER A 175 19.54 -0.79 5.31
N SER A 176 20.26 -1.56 6.16
CA SER A 176 19.71 -2.76 6.80
C SER A 176 18.47 -2.46 7.63
N LEU A 177 18.51 -1.42 8.45
CA LEU A 177 17.36 -0.99 9.27
C LEU A 177 16.15 -0.64 8.39
N LEU A 178 16.33 0.17 7.35
CA LEU A 178 15.24 0.60 6.48
C LEU A 178 14.67 -0.53 5.63
N LEU A 179 15.51 -1.44 5.11
CA LEU A 179 15.03 -2.64 4.43
C LEU A 179 14.24 -3.55 5.38
N SER A 180 14.70 -3.68 6.65
CA SER A 180 13.98 -4.44 7.66
C SER A 180 12.63 -3.82 8.01
N VAL A 181 12.57 -2.51 8.20
CA VAL A 181 11.31 -1.80 8.47
C VAL A 181 10.35 -1.94 7.28
N GLY A 182 10.85 -1.82 6.05
CA GLY A 182 10.05 -2.04 4.85
C GLY A 182 9.44 -3.44 4.81
N ALA A 183 10.27 -4.48 5.02
CA ALA A 183 9.84 -5.87 5.04
C ALA A 183 8.89 -6.14 6.22
N LEU A 184 9.14 -5.55 7.39
CA LEU A 184 8.32 -5.70 8.60
C LEU A 184 6.90 -5.14 8.40
N CYS A 185 6.80 -3.96 7.77
CA CYS A 185 5.51 -3.31 7.49
C CYS A 185 4.76 -3.95 6.30
N LYS A 186 5.46 -4.66 5.41
CA LYS A 186 4.83 -5.38 4.29
C LYS A 186 5.76 -6.47 3.78
N LEU A 187 5.38 -7.74 3.98
CA LEU A 187 6.21 -8.92 3.69
C LEU A 187 6.83 -8.94 2.29
N PRO A 188 6.14 -8.61 1.18
CA PRO A 188 6.73 -8.62 -0.15
C PRO A 188 8.01 -7.78 -0.30
N PHE A 189 8.19 -6.75 0.52
CA PHE A 189 9.40 -5.92 0.47
C PHE A 189 10.66 -6.60 1.00
N ILE A 190 10.56 -7.81 1.56
CA ILE A 190 11.73 -8.65 1.91
C ILE A 190 12.59 -8.98 0.68
N ILE A 191 12.00 -8.99 -0.52
CA ILE A 191 12.72 -9.24 -1.80
C ILE A 191 13.88 -8.26 -2.02
N TYR A 192 13.84 -7.07 -1.42
CA TYR A 192 14.88 -6.07 -1.57
C TYR A 192 16.23 -6.50 -0.96
N TYR A 193 16.21 -7.45 -0.02
CA TYR A 193 17.42 -8.04 0.53
C TYR A 193 18.24 -8.83 -0.50
N ILE A 194 17.68 -9.19 -1.65
CA ILE A 194 18.44 -9.82 -2.74
C ILE A 194 19.64 -8.96 -3.17
N VAL A 195 19.53 -7.62 -3.05
CA VAL A 195 20.58 -6.69 -3.46
C VAL A 195 21.84 -6.86 -2.60
N PRO A 196 21.81 -6.73 -1.26
CA PRO A 196 22.97 -7.04 -0.43
C PRO A 196 23.36 -8.52 -0.47
N ILE A 197 22.42 -9.47 -0.57
CA ILE A 197 22.73 -10.91 -0.67
C ILE A 197 23.63 -11.17 -1.88
N VAL A 198 23.21 -10.75 -3.08
CA VAL A 198 23.99 -10.97 -4.30
C VAL A 198 25.32 -10.20 -4.28
N TYR A 199 25.34 -8.99 -3.69
CA TYR A 199 26.59 -8.25 -3.52
C TYR A 199 27.60 -9.04 -2.68
N PHE A 200 27.22 -9.51 -1.51
CA PHE A 200 28.13 -10.26 -0.63
C PHE A 200 28.47 -11.63 -1.18
N ALA A 201 27.55 -12.31 -1.86
CA ALA A 201 27.84 -13.57 -2.55
C ALA A 201 28.95 -13.39 -3.60
N ILE A 202 28.86 -12.34 -4.43
CA ILE A 202 29.92 -12.01 -5.40
C ILE A 202 31.24 -11.65 -4.71
N LEU A 203 31.17 -10.89 -3.60
CA LEU A 203 32.38 -10.47 -2.87
C LEU A 203 33.09 -11.67 -2.26
N ILE A 204 32.36 -12.57 -1.58
CA ILE A 204 32.87 -13.78 -0.96
C ILE A 204 33.50 -14.73 -2.02
N ALA A 205 32.79 -14.90 -3.15
CA ALA A 205 33.28 -15.74 -4.23
C ALA A 205 34.60 -15.23 -4.85
N LYS A 206 34.85 -13.91 -4.82
CA LYS A 206 36.07 -13.30 -5.37
C LYS A 206 37.20 -13.18 -4.38
N ALA A 207 36.91 -12.87 -3.13
CA ALA A 207 37.93 -12.50 -2.13
C ALA A 207 38.04 -13.48 -0.94
N GLY A 208 37.12 -14.46 -0.87
CA GLY A 208 36.99 -15.31 0.31
C GLY A 208 36.28 -14.60 1.47
N MET A 209 36.25 -15.26 2.63
CA MET A 209 35.62 -14.73 3.85
C MET A 209 36.72 -14.21 4.78
N ASP A 210 36.66 -12.94 5.15
CA ASP A 210 37.55 -12.31 6.11
C ASP A 210 36.77 -11.62 7.25
N LYS A 211 37.45 -11.15 8.30
CA LYS A 211 36.85 -10.47 9.45
C LYS A 211 36.08 -9.21 9.04
N LYS A 212 36.53 -8.51 8.02
CA LYS A 212 35.87 -7.29 7.50
C LYS A 212 34.55 -7.64 6.82
N ILE A 213 34.55 -8.67 5.99
CA ILE A 213 33.32 -9.15 5.31
C ILE A 213 32.31 -9.65 6.35
N ILE A 214 32.76 -10.40 7.37
CA ILE A 214 31.89 -10.85 8.48
C ILE A 214 31.24 -9.64 9.17
N SER A 215 32.02 -8.62 9.53
CA SER A 215 31.50 -7.38 10.13
C SER A 215 30.47 -6.68 9.22
N GLN A 216 30.73 -6.62 7.92
CA GLN A 216 29.81 -6.03 6.96
C GLN A 216 28.53 -6.86 6.78
N LEU A 217 28.59 -8.19 6.86
CA LEU A 217 27.43 -9.06 6.87
C LEU A 217 26.52 -8.78 8.07
N PHE A 218 27.09 -8.64 9.28
CA PHE A 218 26.32 -8.23 10.46
C PHE A 218 25.68 -6.86 10.28
N GLN A 219 26.39 -5.89 9.71
CA GLN A 219 25.82 -4.56 9.40
C GLN A 219 24.70 -4.63 8.37
N ALA A 220 24.80 -5.49 7.36
CA ALA A 220 23.83 -5.60 6.27
C ALA A 220 22.57 -6.38 6.66
N PHE A 221 22.69 -7.36 7.56
CA PHE A 221 21.62 -8.32 7.86
C PHE A 221 21.20 -8.35 9.33
N GLY A 222 21.87 -7.63 10.24
CA GLY A 222 21.56 -7.70 11.67
C GLY A 222 20.10 -7.35 12.00
N PHE A 223 19.51 -6.39 11.31
CA PHE A 223 18.13 -6.01 11.52
C PHE A 223 17.12 -6.94 10.83
N SER A 224 17.53 -7.82 9.90
CA SER A 224 16.61 -8.75 9.23
C SER A 224 15.94 -9.74 10.19
N ILE A 225 16.51 -9.93 11.37
CA ILE A 225 15.91 -10.75 12.44
C ILE A 225 14.51 -10.22 12.81
N LEU A 226 14.25 -8.92 12.74
CA LEU A 226 12.98 -8.32 13.12
C LEU A 226 11.81 -8.80 12.23
N PRO A 227 11.84 -8.61 10.89
CA PRO A 227 10.77 -9.13 10.04
C PRO A 227 10.71 -10.66 10.06
N ILE A 228 11.84 -11.37 10.13
CA ILE A 228 11.85 -12.83 10.20
C ILE A 228 11.13 -13.29 11.48
N ALA A 229 11.49 -12.77 12.64
CA ALA A 229 10.86 -13.15 13.90
C ALA A 229 9.35 -12.82 13.92
N TRP A 230 8.96 -11.62 13.43
CA TRP A 230 7.56 -11.23 13.36
C TRP A 230 6.75 -12.20 12.50
N TYR A 231 7.17 -12.43 11.25
CA TYR A 231 6.40 -13.26 10.34
C TYR A 231 6.43 -14.75 10.70
N LEU A 232 7.48 -15.26 11.30
CA LEU A 232 7.47 -16.61 11.87
C LEU A 232 6.47 -16.76 13.02
N ALA A 233 6.24 -15.69 13.78
CA ALA A 233 5.26 -15.70 14.87
C ALA A 233 3.81 -15.56 14.39
N VAL A 234 3.54 -14.78 13.33
CA VAL A 234 2.16 -14.43 12.93
C VAL A 234 1.60 -15.22 11.75
N ILE A 235 2.47 -15.75 10.86
CA ILE A 235 2.01 -16.52 9.68
C ILE A 235 1.23 -17.79 10.08
N PRO A 236 1.53 -18.51 11.16
CA PRO A 236 0.71 -19.64 11.58
C PRO A 236 -0.76 -19.27 11.82
N ASP A 237 -1.05 -18.02 12.26
CA ASP A 237 -2.41 -17.53 12.47
C ASP A 237 -3.15 -17.21 11.15
N TRP A 238 -2.47 -17.29 10.00
CA TRP A 238 -3.03 -16.97 8.69
C TRP A 238 -3.48 -18.23 7.93
N GLU A 239 -3.86 -19.27 8.61
CA GLU A 239 -4.32 -20.50 8.00
C GLU A 239 -5.45 -20.25 6.99
N GLY A 240 -5.29 -20.78 5.76
CA GLY A 240 -6.24 -20.52 4.68
C GLY A 240 -6.04 -19.23 3.89
N ASN A 241 -5.14 -18.32 4.32
CA ASN A 241 -4.92 -17.05 3.62
C ASN A 241 -4.20 -17.26 2.27
N LEU A 242 -4.78 -16.68 1.21
CA LEU A 242 -4.23 -16.73 -0.17
C LEU A 242 -2.78 -16.22 -0.26
N ILE A 243 -2.42 -15.20 0.52
CA ILE A 243 -1.08 -14.58 0.51
C ILE A 243 0.00 -15.59 0.90
N VAL A 244 -0.27 -16.48 1.87
CA VAL A 244 0.71 -17.48 2.32
C VAL A 244 0.87 -18.62 1.32
N LYS A 245 -0.20 -19.00 0.67
CA LYS A 245 -0.22 -20.12 -0.29
C LYS A 245 0.19 -19.69 -1.70
N GLY A 246 -0.04 -18.41 -2.06
CA GLY A 246 0.28 -17.89 -3.39
C GLY A 246 -0.26 -18.76 -4.50
N VAL A 247 0.58 -19.07 -5.48
CA VAL A 247 0.22 -20.01 -6.60
C VAL A 247 0.04 -21.47 -6.17
N LEU A 248 0.46 -21.82 -4.97
CA LEU A 248 0.22 -23.16 -4.40
C LEU A 248 -1.24 -23.33 -3.95
N ASN A 249 -1.99 -22.26 -3.84
CA ASN A 249 -3.43 -22.30 -3.68
C ASN A 249 -4.06 -22.65 -5.05
N LYS A 250 -4.75 -23.79 -5.12
CA LYS A 250 -5.28 -24.37 -6.37
C LYS A 250 -6.50 -23.62 -6.95
N ASP A 251 -6.82 -22.43 -6.44
CA ASP A 251 -8.02 -21.68 -6.85
C ASP A 251 -7.94 -21.12 -8.28
N SER A 252 -6.74 -21.00 -8.85
CA SER A 252 -6.57 -20.56 -10.24
C SER A 252 -5.71 -21.52 -11.04
N SER A 253 -6.14 -21.80 -12.27
CA SER A 253 -5.33 -22.58 -13.23
C SER A 253 -4.11 -21.78 -13.70
N GLY A 254 -3.08 -22.49 -14.20
CA GLY A 254 -1.91 -21.82 -14.82
C GLY A 254 -2.29 -20.92 -15.98
N LEU A 255 -3.34 -21.26 -16.75
CA LEU A 255 -3.88 -20.40 -17.81
C LEU A 255 -4.45 -19.10 -17.23
N GLN A 256 -5.17 -19.17 -16.13
CA GLN A 256 -5.71 -17.97 -15.47
C GLN A 256 -4.61 -17.02 -15.00
N ILE A 257 -3.51 -17.56 -14.47
CA ILE A 257 -2.33 -16.76 -14.08
C ILE A 257 -1.72 -16.04 -15.30
N LEU A 258 -1.62 -16.72 -16.44
CA LEU A 258 -1.14 -16.10 -17.69
C LEU A 258 -2.09 -15.01 -18.20
N ILE A 259 -3.41 -15.22 -18.08
CA ILE A 259 -4.43 -14.20 -18.40
C ILE A 259 -4.23 -12.96 -17.51
N TYR A 260 -4.08 -13.14 -16.20
CA TYR A 260 -3.80 -12.03 -15.28
C TYR A 260 -2.50 -11.30 -15.65
N ALA A 261 -1.44 -12.04 -15.97
CA ALA A 261 -0.17 -11.44 -16.40
C ALA A 261 -0.32 -10.61 -17.67
N PHE A 262 -1.05 -11.13 -18.67
CA PHE A 262 -1.31 -10.42 -19.91
C PHE A 262 -2.15 -9.14 -19.67
N GLN A 263 -3.22 -9.24 -18.89
CA GLN A 263 -4.07 -8.09 -18.55
C GLN A 263 -3.31 -7.03 -17.76
N ASN A 264 -2.52 -7.43 -16.77
CA ASN A 264 -1.69 -6.48 -16.02
C ASN A 264 -0.61 -5.83 -16.88
N LEU A 265 0.00 -6.56 -17.80
CA LEU A 265 1.01 -6.03 -18.72
C LEU A 265 0.40 -5.08 -19.75
N SER A 266 -0.80 -5.36 -20.26
CA SER A 266 -1.47 -4.58 -21.31
C SER A 266 -2.30 -3.41 -20.78
N SER A 267 -2.76 -3.45 -19.54
CA SER A 267 -3.63 -2.44 -18.93
C SER A 267 -2.99 -1.80 -17.68
N THR A 268 -2.82 -2.56 -16.59
CA THR A 268 -2.36 -2.02 -15.30
C THR A 268 -0.99 -1.33 -15.41
N LEU A 269 -0.03 -1.96 -16.05
CA LEU A 269 1.32 -1.42 -16.20
C LEU A 269 1.34 -0.10 -16.99
N PRO A 270 0.80 -0.01 -18.22
CA PRO A 270 0.85 1.23 -18.97
C PRO A 270 -0.03 2.34 -18.40
N GLU A 271 -1.20 1.99 -17.87
CA GLU A 271 -2.19 2.96 -17.39
C GLU A 271 -1.91 3.44 -15.97
N LEU A 272 -1.85 2.50 -15.02
CA LEU A 272 -1.82 2.84 -13.59
C LEU A 272 -0.40 3.04 -13.05
N LEU A 273 0.58 2.29 -13.58
CA LEU A 273 1.96 2.39 -13.08
C LEU A 273 2.78 3.40 -13.90
N LEU A 274 2.72 3.36 -15.23
CA LEU A 274 3.53 4.19 -16.12
C LEU A 274 2.80 5.43 -16.66
N ASN A 275 1.51 5.59 -16.40
CA ASN A 275 0.72 6.75 -16.86
C ASN A 275 0.83 6.99 -18.36
N TYR A 276 0.73 5.94 -19.18
CA TYR A 276 0.89 5.94 -20.66
C TYR A 276 2.09 6.75 -21.19
N GLY A 277 2.21 8.03 -20.82
CA GLY A 277 3.30 8.91 -21.28
C GLY A 277 4.69 8.44 -20.92
N SER A 278 4.85 7.65 -19.86
CA SER A 278 6.14 7.07 -19.46
C SER A 278 6.47 5.74 -20.13
N VAL A 279 5.53 5.12 -20.85
CA VAL A 279 5.74 3.82 -21.52
C VAL A 279 6.88 3.90 -22.54
N LEU A 280 6.91 4.97 -23.35
CA LEU A 280 8.00 5.19 -24.31
C LEU A 280 9.36 5.27 -23.61
N PHE A 281 9.43 5.94 -22.46
CA PHE A 281 10.66 6.06 -21.68
C PHE A 281 11.08 4.73 -21.09
N PHE A 282 10.13 3.96 -20.57
CA PHE A 282 10.36 2.62 -20.03
C PHE A 282 10.92 1.66 -21.09
N LEU A 283 10.27 1.57 -22.25
CA LEU A 283 10.71 0.73 -23.35
C LEU A 283 12.09 1.15 -23.89
N SER A 284 12.32 2.48 -24.03
CA SER A 284 13.63 3.02 -24.40
C SER A 284 14.69 2.69 -23.36
N GLY A 285 14.33 2.73 -22.07
CA GLY A 285 15.21 2.38 -20.96
C GLY A 285 15.63 0.92 -20.99
N ILE A 286 14.68 0.00 -21.22
CA ILE A 286 14.95 -1.43 -21.40
C ILE A 286 15.87 -1.64 -22.60
N TYR A 287 15.51 -1.16 -23.78
CA TYR A 287 16.30 -1.33 -25.00
C TYR A 287 17.75 -0.87 -24.82
N LEU A 288 17.93 0.31 -24.22
CA LEU A 288 19.26 0.89 -24.01
C LEU A 288 20.06 0.20 -22.89
N ALA A 289 19.40 -0.36 -21.90
CA ALA A 289 20.05 -1.17 -20.87
C ALA A 289 20.69 -2.42 -21.49
N PHE A 290 19.98 -3.10 -22.39
CA PHE A 290 20.52 -4.24 -23.15
C PHE A 290 21.61 -3.78 -24.13
N LYS A 291 21.36 -2.79 -24.99
CA LYS A 291 22.32 -2.29 -26.01
C LYS A 291 23.63 -1.82 -25.39
N LYS A 292 23.60 -1.15 -24.24
CA LYS A 292 24.82 -0.62 -23.59
C LYS A 292 25.40 -1.61 -22.57
N SER A 293 24.95 -2.86 -22.56
CA SER A 293 25.50 -3.92 -21.72
C SER A 293 25.58 -3.50 -20.25
N PHE A 294 24.50 -2.91 -19.71
CA PHE A 294 24.44 -2.51 -18.29
C PHE A 294 24.79 -3.65 -17.34
N PHE A 295 24.41 -4.87 -17.70
CA PHE A 295 24.67 -6.08 -16.94
C PHE A 295 26.15 -6.44 -16.78
N ARG A 296 27.07 -5.75 -17.46
CA ARG A 296 28.52 -5.87 -17.20
C ARG A 296 28.96 -5.11 -15.94
N LYS A 297 28.18 -4.15 -15.45
CA LYS A 297 28.49 -3.37 -14.25
C LYS A 297 27.80 -3.99 -13.05
N GLN A 298 28.56 -4.29 -11.99
CA GLN A 298 28.04 -4.97 -10.78
C GLN A 298 26.77 -4.33 -10.23
N LYS A 299 26.67 -3.00 -10.13
CA LYS A 299 25.47 -2.32 -9.63
C LYS A 299 24.19 -2.65 -10.43
N PHE A 300 24.30 -2.92 -11.73
CA PHE A 300 23.15 -3.30 -12.55
C PHE A 300 22.86 -4.81 -12.50
N ILE A 301 23.86 -5.64 -12.19
CA ILE A 301 23.62 -7.06 -11.84
C ILE A 301 22.76 -7.14 -10.58
N LEU A 302 23.06 -6.32 -9.56
CA LEU A 302 22.28 -6.24 -8.32
C LEU A 302 20.83 -5.82 -8.58
N LEU A 303 20.61 -4.84 -9.46
CA LEU A 303 19.27 -4.41 -9.85
C LEU A 303 18.54 -5.47 -10.71
N ALA A 304 19.27 -6.19 -11.55
CA ALA A 304 18.70 -7.28 -12.35
C ALA A 304 18.28 -8.46 -11.45
N SER A 305 19.03 -8.78 -10.39
CA SER A 305 18.63 -9.80 -9.42
C SER A 305 17.35 -9.40 -8.67
N LEU A 306 17.23 -8.11 -8.31
CA LEU A 306 15.97 -7.59 -7.75
C LEU A 306 14.83 -7.71 -8.76
N GLY A 307 15.06 -7.37 -10.04
CA GLY A 307 14.07 -7.49 -11.10
C GLY A 307 13.57 -8.92 -11.29
N LEU A 308 14.49 -9.87 -11.31
CA LEU A 308 14.15 -11.29 -11.41
C LEU A 308 13.28 -11.73 -10.21
N LEU A 309 13.71 -11.38 -8.99
CA LEU A 309 12.97 -11.77 -7.79
C LEU A 309 11.60 -11.08 -7.70
N THR A 310 11.48 -9.84 -8.19
CA THR A 310 10.20 -9.14 -8.27
C THR A 310 9.25 -9.79 -9.29
N ILE A 311 9.78 -10.29 -10.42
CA ILE A 311 8.99 -11.08 -11.38
C ILE A 311 8.53 -12.42 -10.76
N LEU A 312 9.42 -13.09 -10.04
CA LEU A 312 9.06 -14.33 -9.32
C LEU A 312 7.99 -14.07 -8.25
N TYR A 313 8.10 -12.97 -7.51
CA TYR A 313 7.07 -12.51 -6.57
C TYR A 313 5.73 -12.31 -7.28
N TYR A 314 5.71 -11.65 -8.44
CA TYR A 314 4.47 -11.48 -9.21
C TYR A 314 3.79 -12.81 -9.50
N PHE A 315 4.52 -13.77 -10.03
CA PHE A 315 3.95 -15.09 -10.35
C PHE A 315 3.54 -15.86 -9.10
N PHE A 316 4.26 -15.72 -7.99
CA PHE A 316 3.89 -16.35 -6.73
C PHE A 316 2.57 -15.76 -6.19
N GLU A 317 2.38 -14.45 -6.22
CA GLU A 317 1.20 -13.74 -5.71
C GLU A 317 0.13 -13.51 -6.79
N ALA A 318 0.24 -14.12 -7.97
CA ALA A 318 -0.63 -13.81 -9.11
C ALA A 318 -2.13 -13.97 -8.78
N ASN A 319 -2.51 -14.92 -7.94
CA ASN A 319 -3.88 -15.12 -7.50
C ASN A 319 -4.39 -13.96 -6.62
N ALA A 320 -3.55 -13.45 -5.71
CA ALA A 320 -3.88 -12.31 -4.84
C ALA A 320 -3.86 -10.99 -5.61
N ILE A 321 -2.93 -10.83 -6.55
CA ILE A 321 -2.83 -9.64 -7.42
C ILE A 321 -4.04 -9.56 -8.34
N GLY A 322 -4.40 -10.67 -9.03
CA GLY A 322 -5.45 -10.69 -10.03
C GLY A 322 -5.30 -9.57 -11.04
N ILE A 323 -6.38 -8.86 -11.34
CA ILE A 323 -6.43 -7.68 -12.22
C ILE A 323 -6.79 -6.39 -11.45
N ASN A 324 -7.03 -6.50 -10.16
CA ASN A 324 -7.66 -5.42 -9.39
C ASN A 324 -6.72 -4.76 -8.36
N HIS A 325 -5.67 -5.47 -7.90
CA HIS A 325 -4.86 -5.00 -6.77
C HIS A 325 -3.56 -4.32 -7.24
N ASP A 326 -3.68 -3.10 -7.76
CA ASP A 326 -2.57 -2.32 -8.32
C ASP A 326 -1.47 -1.95 -7.30
N TYR A 327 -1.79 -1.84 -6.01
CA TYR A 327 -0.79 -1.56 -4.96
C TYR A 327 0.17 -2.74 -4.67
N TYR A 328 -0.17 -3.96 -5.05
CA TYR A 328 0.77 -5.09 -5.01
C TYR A 328 1.95 -4.91 -5.98
N PHE A 329 1.86 -3.99 -6.94
CA PHE A 329 2.97 -3.63 -7.83
C PHE A 329 3.97 -2.63 -7.22
N PHE A 330 3.76 -2.13 -6.03
CA PHE A 330 4.70 -1.19 -5.41
C PHE A 330 6.14 -1.70 -5.30
N PRO A 331 6.41 -2.99 -5.05
CA PRO A 331 7.78 -3.52 -5.11
C PRO A 331 8.47 -3.36 -6.48
N PHE A 332 7.72 -3.14 -7.57
CA PHE A 332 8.28 -2.90 -8.91
C PHE A 332 8.72 -1.44 -9.13
N PHE A 333 8.18 -0.49 -8.39
CA PHE A 333 8.32 0.94 -8.68
C PHE A 333 9.78 1.41 -8.80
N PRO A 334 10.72 1.08 -7.92
CA PRO A 334 12.09 1.51 -8.08
C PRO A 334 12.71 1.07 -9.40
N LEU A 335 12.44 -0.16 -9.83
CA LEU A 335 12.97 -0.69 -11.08
C LEU A 335 12.33 -0.02 -12.32
N LEU A 336 11.00 0.14 -12.29
CA LEU A 336 10.27 0.82 -13.37
C LEU A 336 10.80 2.24 -13.59
N PHE A 337 10.92 3.02 -12.51
CA PHE A 337 11.32 4.42 -12.62
C PHE A 337 12.83 4.65 -12.76
N ILE A 338 13.67 3.66 -12.44
CA ILE A 338 15.06 3.61 -12.88
C ILE A 338 15.14 3.55 -14.41
N LEU A 339 14.35 2.66 -15.02
CA LEU A 339 14.31 2.50 -16.49
C LEU A 339 13.66 3.71 -17.15
N VAL A 340 12.56 4.22 -16.63
CA VAL A 340 11.88 5.44 -17.11
C VAL A 340 12.83 6.64 -17.10
N GLY A 341 13.45 6.92 -15.95
CA GLY A 341 14.36 8.05 -15.82
C GLY A 341 15.57 7.96 -16.75
N TYR A 342 16.13 6.75 -16.90
CA TYR A 342 17.23 6.52 -17.82
C TYR A 342 16.81 6.69 -19.28
N GLY A 343 15.69 6.07 -19.70
CA GLY A 343 15.17 6.16 -21.06
C GLY A 343 14.82 7.60 -21.45
N ALA A 344 14.10 8.31 -20.59
CA ALA A 344 13.76 9.73 -20.80
C ALA A 344 15.02 10.60 -20.97
N CYS A 345 16.04 10.41 -20.12
CA CYS A 345 17.28 11.14 -20.20
C CYS A 345 18.03 10.87 -21.54
N GLN A 346 18.02 9.64 -22.04
CA GLN A 346 18.67 9.30 -23.30
C GLN A 346 17.92 9.86 -24.51
N LEU A 347 16.59 9.83 -24.51
CA LEU A 347 15.76 10.45 -25.56
C LEU A 347 15.93 11.97 -25.57
N TYR A 348 15.92 12.61 -24.39
CA TYR A 348 16.19 14.04 -24.25
C TYR A 348 17.56 14.45 -24.80
N ALA A 349 18.59 13.62 -24.59
CA ALA A 349 19.96 13.87 -25.02
C ALA A 349 20.22 13.43 -26.49
N ALA A 350 19.23 12.90 -27.20
CA ALA A 350 19.38 12.47 -28.59
C ALA A 350 19.70 13.65 -29.51
N LYS A 351 20.47 13.39 -30.58
CA LYS A 351 20.86 14.42 -31.58
C LYS A 351 19.63 15.03 -32.29
N ASN A 352 18.59 14.23 -32.52
CA ASN A 352 17.36 14.70 -33.15
C ASN A 352 16.53 15.52 -32.15
N ARG A 353 16.27 16.79 -32.48
CA ARG A 353 15.48 17.71 -31.66
C ARG A 353 14.06 17.24 -31.42
N LEU A 354 13.47 16.46 -32.33
CA LEU A 354 12.12 15.90 -32.17
C LEU A 354 12.01 15.05 -30.89
N TYR A 355 12.98 14.18 -30.61
CA TYR A 355 12.98 13.35 -29.41
C TYR A 355 13.08 14.19 -28.14
N ARG A 356 13.81 15.30 -28.17
CA ARG A 356 13.90 16.23 -27.04
C ARG A 356 12.55 16.89 -26.73
N TYR A 357 11.90 17.44 -27.77
CA TYR A 357 10.58 18.07 -27.63
C TYR A 357 9.54 17.05 -27.20
N LEU A 358 9.50 15.88 -27.82
CA LEU A 358 8.62 14.79 -27.43
C LEU A 358 8.79 14.40 -25.94
N THR A 359 10.05 14.28 -25.48
CA THR A 359 10.34 13.98 -24.06
C THR A 359 9.78 15.05 -23.13
N ILE A 360 9.97 16.33 -23.46
CA ILE A 360 9.46 17.44 -22.66
C ILE A 360 7.93 17.42 -22.63
N CYS A 361 7.29 17.30 -23.79
CA CYS A 361 5.82 17.26 -23.89
C CYS A 361 5.22 16.09 -23.10
N LEU A 362 5.79 14.89 -23.23
CA LEU A 362 5.32 13.71 -22.48
C LEU A 362 5.52 13.89 -20.99
N LEU A 363 6.63 14.47 -20.52
CA LEU A 363 6.83 14.73 -19.09
C LEU A 363 5.84 15.79 -18.57
N LEU A 364 5.57 16.85 -19.33
CA LEU A 364 4.63 17.90 -18.92
C LEU A 364 3.18 17.43 -18.86
N ILE A 365 2.79 16.45 -19.67
CA ILE A 365 1.44 15.92 -19.69
C ILE A 365 1.16 14.95 -18.51
N LEU A 366 2.20 14.33 -17.89
CA LEU A 366 2.01 13.34 -16.82
C LEU A 366 1.17 13.82 -15.64
N PRO A 367 1.33 15.03 -15.08
CA PRO A 367 0.46 15.50 -14.02
C PRO A 367 -1.01 15.59 -14.44
N ILE A 368 -1.25 16.05 -15.66
CA ILE A 368 -2.61 16.23 -16.21
C ILE A 368 -3.30 14.88 -16.38
N THR A 369 -2.65 13.95 -17.06
CA THR A 369 -3.21 12.60 -17.30
C THR A 369 -3.39 11.83 -15.99
N CYS A 370 -2.45 11.97 -15.05
CA CYS A 370 -2.57 11.40 -13.71
C CYS A 370 -3.80 11.94 -12.96
N TYR A 371 -3.98 13.26 -12.94
CA TYR A 371 -5.14 13.88 -12.31
C TYR A 371 -6.45 13.43 -12.96
N LEU A 372 -6.54 13.50 -14.28
CA LEU A 372 -7.74 13.09 -15.03
C LEU A 372 -8.09 11.61 -14.79
N ARG A 373 -7.07 10.75 -14.66
CA ARG A 373 -7.29 9.32 -14.41
C ARG A 373 -7.77 9.04 -12.99
N MET A 374 -7.34 9.83 -12.01
CA MET A 374 -7.61 9.54 -10.59
C MET A 374 -8.69 10.39 -9.95
N ARG A 375 -9.13 11.51 -10.58
CA ARG A 375 -10.11 12.43 -9.99
C ARG A 375 -11.41 11.73 -9.55
N ASP A 376 -11.87 10.74 -10.32
CA ASP A 376 -13.11 10.03 -10.07
C ASP A 376 -13.00 9.02 -8.91
N ALA A 377 -11.78 8.69 -8.49
CA ALA A 377 -11.55 7.85 -7.30
C ALA A 377 -11.94 8.56 -5.98
N TRP A 378 -12.09 9.88 -6.00
CA TRP A 378 -12.56 10.67 -4.85
C TRP A 378 -13.94 11.29 -5.09
N ASN A 379 -14.78 10.64 -5.91
CA ASN A 379 -16.15 11.07 -6.15
C ASN A 379 -17.09 10.56 -5.04
N PRO A 380 -17.69 11.43 -4.20
CA PRO A 380 -18.59 11.03 -3.13
C PRO A 380 -19.90 10.42 -3.62
N ASP A 381 -20.32 10.71 -4.87
CA ASP A 381 -21.52 10.13 -5.47
C ASP A 381 -21.30 8.69 -5.98
N ALA A 382 -20.03 8.28 -6.13
CA ALA A 382 -19.64 6.93 -6.55
C ALA A 382 -18.45 6.41 -5.74
N PRO A 383 -18.59 6.27 -4.40
CA PRO A 383 -17.45 6.02 -3.49
C PRO A 383 -16.90 4.59 -3.55
N LYS A 384 -17.48 3.71 -4.37
CA LYS A 384 -17.19 2.26 -4.49
C LYS A 384 -17.72 1.42 -3.33
N PHE A 385 -18.70 1.92 -2.62
CA PHE A 385 -19.50 1.26 -1.60
C PHE A 385 -20.87 1.96 -1.52
N ASN A 386 -21.75 1.53 -0.64
CA ASN A 386 -23.05 2.19 -0.47
C ASN A 386 -22.87 3.66 -0.05
N SER A 387 -23.24 4.59 -0.93
CA SER A 387 -23.06 6.04 -0.72
C SER A 387 -23.83 6.58 0.49
N ASP A 388 -24.89 5.91 0.93
CA ASP A 388 -25.66 6.29 2.11
C ASP A 388 -24.85 6.22 3.40
N LEU A 389 -23.85 5.32 3.47
CA LEU A 389 -22.89 5.28 4.58
C LEU A 389 -22.09 6.59 4.72
N LEU A 390 -21.73 7.19 3.58
CA LEU A 390 -21.04 8.48 3.55
C LEU A 390 -22.00 9.64 3.81
N ARG A 391 -23.16 9.61 3.15
CA ARG A 391 -24.16 10.66 3.18
C ARG A 391 -24.78 10.86 4.55
N PHE A 392 -25.12 9.78 5.23
CA PHE A 392 -25.77 9.78 6.55
C PHE A 392 -24.82 9.40 7.69
N LYS A 393 -23.53 9.56 7.47
CA LYS A 393 -22.47 9.15 8.39
C LYS A 393 -22.70 9.60 9.84
N THR A 394 -23.09 10.85 10.04
CA THR A 394 -23.29 11.44 11.37
C THR A 394 -24.51 10.84 12.06
N GLU A 395 -25.62 10.71 11.35
CA GLU A 395 -26.85 10.14 11.88
C GLU A 395 -26.67 8.65 12.23
N LEU A 396 -26.02 7.89 11.35
CA LEU A 396 -25.76 6.46 11.57
C LEU A 396 -24.85 6.23 12.79
N ARG A 397 -23.84 7.08 13.00
CA ARG A 397 -22.95 7.00 14.17
C ARG A 397 -23.67 7.27 15.49
N ASN A 398 -24.58 8.22 15.48
CA ASN A 398 -25.27 8.69 16.66
C ASN A 398 -26.59 7.94 16.97
N ALA A 399 -27.00 7.02 16.10
CA ALA A 399 -28.26 6.30 16.22
C ALA A 399 -28.31 5.36 17.43
N VAL A 400 -27.18 4.84 17.86
CA VAL A 400 -27.06 3.91 18.99
C VAL A 400 -25.86 4.30 19.86
N PRO A 401 -25.80 3.82 21.13
CA PRO A 401 -24.67 4.13 22.04
C PRO A 401 -23.31 3.84 21.41
N LYS A 402 -22.30 4.64 21.78
CA LYS A 402 -20.96 4.55 21.17
C LYS A 402 -20.35 3.15 21.32
N ASP A 403 -20.50 2.55 22.49
CA ASP A 403 -19.89 1.28 22.87
C ASP A 403 -20.77 0.06 22.54
N ALA A 404 -21.93 0.28 21.89
CA ALA A 404 -22.81 -0.81 21.48
C ALA A 404 -22.12 -1.72 20.47
N LEU A 405 -22.16 -3.03 20.70
CA LEU A 405 -21.74 -4.04 19.74
C LEU A 405 -22.83 -4.23 18.68
N VAL A 406 -22.42 -4.23 17.43
CA VAL A 406 -23.36 -4.24 16.30
C VAL A 406 -23.05 -5.36 15.32
N VAL A 407 -24.09 -5.81 14.61
CA VAL A 407 -23.98 -6.60 13.40
C VAL A 407 -24.20 -5.65 12.21
N ALA A 408 -23.27 -5.54 11.28
CA ALA A 408 -23.29 -4.52 10.23
C ALA A 408 -22.98 -5.07 8.83
N GLY A 409 -23.81 -4.77 7.85
CA GLY A 409 -23.67 -5.19 6.44
C GLY A 409 -24.88 -4.73 5.61
N ASN A 410 -24.83 -4.99 4.35
CA ASN A 410 -24.05 -5.96 3.57
C ASN A 410 -22.65 -5.41 3.21
N ASP A 411 -21.60 -6.06 3.62
CA ASP A 411 -20.23 -5.62 3.31
C ASP A 411 -19.31 -6.85 3.13
N VAL A 412 -18.92 -7.10 1.89
CA VAL A 412 -18.01 -8.22 1.53
C VAL A 412 -16.67 -8.13 2.26
N SER A 413 -16.24 -6.92 2.60
CA SER A 413 -14.95 -6.70 3.27
C SER A 413 -15.01 -6.81 4.78
N HIS A 414 -16.18 -6.63 5.40
CA HIS A 414 -16.43 -6.47 6.82
C HIS A 414 -15.76 -5.22 7.46
N PHE A 415 -15.14 -4.34 6.66
CA PHE A 415 -14.38 -3.20 7.19
C PHE A 415 -15.03 -1.85 6.89
N ILE A 416 -15.70 -1.71 5.72
CA ILE A 416 -16.22 -0.43 5.26
C ILE A 416 -17.38 0.01 6.12
N PHE A 417 -18.37 -0.87 6.31
CA PHE A 417 -19.58 -0.55 7.05
C PHE A 417 -19.26 -0.15 8.47
N LEU A 418 -18.53 -1.02 9.21
CA LEU A 418 -18.13 -0.78 10.61
C LEU A 418 -17.29 0.49 10.78
N TYR A 419 -16.43 0.83 9.80
CA TYR A 419 -15.66 2.06 9.81
C TYR A 419 -16.56 3.30 9.72
N TYR A 420 -17.52 3.30 8.77
CA TYR A 420 -18.36 4.46 8.54
C TYR A 420 -19.33 4.74 9.69
N ILE A 421 -19.90 3.70 10.28
CA ILE A 421 -20.77 3.85 11.46
C ILE A 421 -20.00 4.04 12.76
N ASP A 422 -18.67 3.92 12.76
CA ASP A 422 -17.76 4.05 13.93
C ASP A 422 -18.18 3.12 15.09
N LYS A 423 -18.47 1.86 14.76
CA LYS A 423 -18.89 0.81 15.69
C LYS A 423 -17.99 -0.41 15.58
N LYS A 424 -18.10 -1.28 16.58
CA LYS A 424 -17.40 -2.56 16.70
C LYS A 424 -18.41 -3.69 16.74
N GLY A 425 -18.01 -4.88 16.30
CA GLY A 425 -18.87 -6.05 16.31
C GLY A 425 -18.61 -6.99 15.15
N TRP A 426 -19.60 -7.37 14.40
CA TRP A 426 -19.55 -8.37 13.34
C TRP A 426 -19.93 -7.75 11.99
N GLY A 427 -19.08 -7.93 11.00
CA GLY A 427 -19.44 -7.68 9.62
C GLY A 427 -20.16 -8.88 9.01
N PHE A 428 -21.07 -8.66 8.05
CA PHE A 428 -21.71 -9.74 7.32
C PHE A 428 -21.91 -9.45 5.84
N GLN A 429 -22.08 -10.53 5.07
CA GLN A 429 -22.62 -10.54 3.71
C GLN A 429 -24.04 -11.09 3.75
N ASP A 430 -24.94 -10.54 2.94
CA ASP A 430 -26.38 -10.87 2.99
C ASP A 430 -26.66 -12.34 2.67
N ASP A 431 -25.90 -12.97 1.75
CA ASP A 431 -26.00 -14.37 1.39
C ASP A 431 -25.49 -15.34 2.48
N ARG A 432 -24.82 -14.83 3.49
CA ARG A 432 -24.22 -15.64 4.58
C ARG A 432 -24.84 -15.42 5.95
N LEU A 433 -25.64 -14.38 6.13
CA LEU A 433 -26.32 -14.13 7.40
C LEU A 433 -27.63 -14.94 7.45
N ASN A 434 -27.71 -15.84 8.40
CA ASN A 434 -28.94 -16.58 8.73
C ASN A 434 -29.32 -16.41 10.21
N SER A 435 -30.45 -16.97 10.62
CA SER A 435 -30.96 -16.88 11.99
C SER A 435 -29.97 -17.43 13.03
N ASP A 436 -29.35 -18.56 12.77
CA ASP A 436 -28.44 -19.24 13.72
C ASP A 436 -27.18 -18.41 13.96
N ILE A 437 -26.59 -17.86 12.86
CA ILE A 437 -25.42 -16.98 12.94
C ILE A 437 -25.79 -15.70 13.69
N LEU A 438 -26.94 -15.06 13.38
CA LEU A 438 -27.36 -13.86 14.08
C LEU A 438 -27.66 -14.13 15.56
N GLN A 439 -28.28 -15.27 15.89
CA GLN A 439 -28.51 -15.69 17.26
C GLN A 439 -27.21 -15.89 18.03
N SER A 440 -26.19 -16.51 17.41
CA SER A 440 -24.86 -16.63 18.01
C SER A 440 -24.24 -15.25 18.31
N MET A 441 -24.34 -14.30 17.37
CA MET A 441 -23.85 -12.93 17.58
C MET A 441 -24.61 -12.22 18.72
N ILE A 442 -25.92 -12.45 18.86
CA ILE A 442 -26.73 -11.91 19.97
C ILE A 442 -26.26 -12.47 21.31
N VAL A 443 -26.03 -13.78 21.39
CA VAL A 443 -25.48 -14.44 22.60
C VAL A 443 -24.11 -13.85 22.95
N ASN A 444 -23.29 -13.53 21.96
CA ASN A 444 -21.97 -12.90 22.14
C ASN A 444 -22.05 -11.36 22.35
N GLY A 445 -23.26 -10.81 22.58
CA GLY A 445 -23.45 -9.42 22.99
C GLY A 445 -23.83 -8.43 21.88
N ALA A 446 -24.18 -8.87 20.67
CA ALA A 446 -24.73 -7.99 19.64
C ALA A 446 -26.06 -7.38 20.08
N GLN A 447 -26.18 -6.05 19.99
CA GLN A 447 -27.34 -5.28 20.46
C GLN A 447 -28.16 -4.68 19.33
N TYR A 448 -27.53 -4.39 18.19
CA TYR A 448 -28.15 -3.75 17.04
C TYR A 448 -27.72 -4.38 15.74
N LEU A 449 -28.64 -4.41 14.77
CA LEU A 449 -28.38 -4.77 13.39
C LEU A 449 -28.45 -3.53 12.51
N TYR A 450 -27.38 -3.23 11.78
CA TYR A 450 -27.33 -2.26 10.71
C TYR A 450 -27.30 -3.00 9.37
N SER A 451 -28.26 -2.74 8.50
CA SER A 451 -28.33 -3.42 7.21
C SER A 451 -28.83 -2.49 6.09
N ASP A 452 -28.20 -2.58 4.94
CA ASP A 452 -28.66 -2.02 3.66
C ASP A 452 -29.23 -3.10 2.72
N ALA A 453 -29.33 -4.36 3.19
CA ALA A 453 -29.86 -5.48 2.42
C ALA A 453 -31.32 -5.79 2.81
N PRO A 454 -32.30 -5.53 1.93
CA PRO A 454 -33.71 -5.88 2.18
C PRO A 454 -33.92 -7.36 2.47
N SER A 455 -33.17 -8.25 1.81
CA SER A 455 -33.18 -9.70 2.03
C SER A 455 -33.02 -10.10 3.50
N VAL A 456 -32.23 -9.34 4.26
CA VAL A 456 -31.94 -9.63 5.68
C VAL A 456 -33.13 -9.31 6.57
N TYR A 457 -33.68 -8.11 6.51
CA TYR A 457 -34.76 -7.72 7.42
C TYR A 457 -36.16 -8.13 6.93
N THR A 458 -36.31 -8.64 5.69
CA THR A 458 -37.56 -9.25 5.21
C THR A 458 -37.57 -10.78 5.36
N ASN A 459 -36.43 -11.40 5.69
CA ASN A 459 -36.38 -12.81 6.00
C ASN A 459 -37.15 -13.11 7.31
N PRO A 460 -38.21 -13.94 7.31
CA PRO A 460 -39.02 -14.19 8.51
C PRO A 460 -38.23 -14.74 9.69
N GLU A 461 -37.21 -15.56 9.46
CA GLU A 461 -36.39 -16.14 10.51
C GLU A 461 -35.52 -15.09 11.19
N ILE A 462 -34.91 -14.20 10.42
CA ILE A 462 -34.11 -13.07 10.94
C ILE A 462 -35.04 -12.04 11.57
N ALA A 463 -36.18 -11.71 10.94
CA ALA A 463 -37.14 -10.76 11.45
C ALA A 463 -37.66 -11.10 12.85
N ASN A 464 -37.73 -12.40 13.18
CA ASN A 464 -38.10 -12.86 14.53
C ASN A 464 -37.07 -12.48 15.61
N LEU A 465 -35.84 -12.19 15.24
CA LEU A 465 -34.73 -11.76 16.14
C LEU A 465 -34.67 -10.24 16.28
N LEU A 466 -35.36 -9.51 15.37
CA LEU A 466 -35.44 -8.04 15.41
C LEU A 466 -36.52 -7.62 16.44
N ASP A 467 -36.23 -6.54 17.16
CA ASP A 467 -37.20 -5.98 18.14
C ASP A 467 -37.80 -4.70 17.55
N LYS A 468 -37.07 -3.61 17.50
CA LYS A 468 -37.57 -2.29 17.16
C LYS A 468 -36.75 -1.62 16.07
N LEU A 469 -37.39 -0.99 15.08
CA LEU A 469 -36.74 -0.10 14.14
C LEU A 469 -36.27 1.17 14.88
N VAL A 470 -34.95 1.38 14.94
CA VAL A 470 -34.32 2.52 15.63
C VAL A 470 -34.19 3.70 14.67
N LEU A 471 -33.72 3.44 13.44
CA LEU A 471 -33.50 4.48 12.42
C LEU A 471 -33.61 3.87 11.02
N GLU A 472 -34.14 4.67 10.09
CA GLU A 472 -34.07 4.41 8.64
C GLU A 472 -33.54 5.65 7.94
N LYS A 473 -32.43 5.48 7.17
CA LYS A 473 -31.80 6.55 6.39
C LYS A 473 -31.32 6.02 5.04
N GLY A 474 -31.92 6.52 3.98
CA GLY A 474 -31.65 6.01 2.63
C GLY A 474 -31.99 4.53 2.53
N SER A 475 -31.02 3.74 2.10
CA SER A 475 -31.12 2.27 2.04
C SER A 475 -30.84 1.56 3.38
N ILE A 476 -30.36 2.29 4.40
CA ILE A 476 -29.87 1.68 5.65
C ILE A 476 -30.96 1.70 6.71
N ARG A 477 -31.20 0.53 7.30
CA ARG A 477 -32.07 0.34 8.46
C ARG A 477 -31.27 -0.14 9.66
N ILE A 478 -31.67 0.35 10.85
CA ILE A 478 -31.07 -0.03 12.13
C ILE A 478 -32.18 -0.59 13.00
N TYR A 479 -32.02 -1.82 13.46
CA TYR A 479 -32.92 -2.48 14.39
C TYR A 479 -32.20 -2.75 15.72
N SER A 480 -32.91 -2.62 16.85
CA SER A 480 -32.51 -3.29 18.07
C SER A 480 -32.73 -4.80 17.94
N LEU A 481 -31.87 -5.58 18.54
CA LEU A 481 -31.96 -7.04 18.57
C LEU A 481 -32.64 -7.48 19.85
N LYS A 482 -33.43 -8.55 19.79
CA LYS A 482 -34.02 -9.16 20.98
C LYS A 482 -32.89 -9.70 21.84
N THR A 483 -32.95 -9.40 23.14
CA THR A 483 -31.99 -9.98 24.11
C THR A 483 -32.16 -11.49 24.15
N ALA A 484 -31.02 -12.19 24.24
CA ALA A 484 -31.10 -13.63 24.55
C ALA A 484 -31.90 -13.84 25.80
N PRO A 485 -32.78 -14.88 25.88
CA PRO A 485 -33.41 -15.23 27.13
C PRO A 485 -32.33 -15.41 28.19
N SER A 486 -32.48 -14.72 29.33
CA SER A 486 -31.61 -14.95 30.47
C SER A 486 -31.89 -16.38 30.95
N GLU A 487 -30.90 -17.28 30.85
CA GLU A 487 -30.95 -18.59 31.47
C GLU A 487 -31.06 -18.48 33.00
#